data_dca7a1f524d5d58474b0cd4eed0d7626
#
_entry.id   dca7a1f524d5d58474b0cd4eed0d7626
#
_cell.length_a   1.000
_cell.length_b   1.000
_cell.length_c   1.000
_cell.angle_alpha   90.00
_cell.angle_beta   90.00
_cell.angle_gamma   90.00
#
_symmetry.space_group_name_H-M   'P 1'
#
loop_
_entity.id
_entity.type
_entity.pdbx_description
1 polymer ?
#
loop_
_entity_poly.entity_id
_entity_poly.type
_entity_poly.pdbx_seq_one_letter_code
_entity_poly.pdbx_strand_id
1 'polypeptide(L)'
;MSIPPARIFTLPLFPLNHVLFPQFLLQLQIFEERYLAMIGGCIDRNEPFGVVLIREGEEVGAPAVPSDVGCVVQIQKVEHLDDGQMHLIAAASGRFRILEYMEGELPYLVGRVEDVADLPESREGLEETVEELTTLFRRYLGLLADRARTVQPDLELPSDPSLLSFCVAYIIQVPLMVHQHMLETTDAGQRIAEELDYLREHVAALEAERAEMEEELRRATTYVPLETAADRWKEYGVESRN
;
A
#
# COMPACT_ATOMS: atom_id res chain seq x y z
N MET A 1 23.11 -18.67 -13.01
CA MET A 1 23.35 -18.71 -11.54
C MET A 1 22.32 -19.64 -10.92
N SER A 2 22.72 -20.62 -10.08
CA SER A 2 21.74 -21.44 -9.36
C SER A 2 21.05 -20.59 -8.28
N ILE A 3 19.71 -20.57 -8.27
CA ILE A 3 18.95 -20.01 -7.17
C ILE A 3 19.30 -20.82 -5.91
N PRO A 4 19.70 -20.19 -4.80
CA PRO A 4 19.95 -20.93 -3.57
C PRO A 4 18.64 -21.62 -3.12
N PRO A 5 18.71 -22.77 -2.44
CA PRO A 5 17.52 -23.44 -1.94
C PRO A 5 16.77 -22.49 -0.99
N ALA A 6 15.43 -22.43 -1.12
CA ALA A 6 14.59 -21.64 -0.25
C ALA A 6 14.79 -22.09 1.21
N ARG A 7 15.00 -21.13 2.11
CA ARG A 7 15.12 -21.41 3.54
C ARG A 7 13.75 -21.71 4.11
N ILE A 8 13.64 -22.83 4.84
CA ILE A 8 12.41 -23.21 5.56
C ILE A 8 12.61 -22.90 7.05
N PHE A 9 11.63 -22.25 7.66
CA PHE A 9 11.66 -21.86 9.07
C PHE A 9 10.24 -21.74 9.64
N THR A 10 10.15 -21.54 10.95
CA THR A 10 8.86 -21.35 11.65
C THR A 10 8.64 -19.88 11.95
N LEU A 11 7.41 -19.40 11.77
CA LEU A 11 7.08 -17.99 11.91
C LEU A 11 5.72 -17.82 12.59
N PRO A 12 5.60 -17.01 13.67
CA PRO A 12 4.32 -16.54 14.17
C PRO A 12 3.63 -15.69 13.10
N LEU A 13 2.32 -15.83 12.91
CA LEU A 13 1.57 -15.19 11.84
C LEU A 13 0.57 -14.18 12.38
N PHE A 14 0.59 -12.98 11.81
CA PHE A 14 -0.32 -11.88 12.10
C PHE A 14 -1.21 -11.62 10.89
N PRO A 15 -2.45 -12.13 10.85
CA PRO A 15 -3.40 -11.85 9.80
C PRO A 15 -3.93 -10.41 9.88
N LEU A 16 -3.96 -9.71 8.75
CA LEU A 16 -4.45 -8.34 8.61
C LEU A 16 -5.31 -8.19 7.36
N ASN A 17 -6.21 -7.21 7.36
CA ASN A 17 -6.92 -6.75 6.16
C ASN A 17 -6.07 -5.77 5.33
N HIS A 18 -4.80 -6.08 5.19
CA HIS A 18 -3.83 -5.28 4.46
C HIS A 18 -2.76 -6.16 3.84
N VAL A 19 -2.32 -5.82 2.63
CA VAL A 19 -1.17 -6.48 1.98
C VAL A 19 0.07 -5.63 2.22
N LEU A 20 1.05 -6.22 2.89
CA LEU A 20 2.33 -5.58 3.14
C LEU A 20 3.32 -6.00 2.06
N PHE A 21 4.13 -5.06 1.57
CA PHE A 21 5.18 -5.32 0.58
C PHE A 21 6.57 -5.20 1.22
N PRO A 22 7.61 -5.88 0.66
CA PRO A 22 8.99 -5.75 1.11
C PRO A 22 9.47 -4.30 1.16
N GLN A 23 10.32 -3.96 2.13
CA GLN A 23 10.89 -2.63 2.40
C GLN A 23 9.92 -1.59 2.99
N PHE A 24 8.63 -1.90 3.14
CA PHE A 24 7.69 -0.98 3.76
C PHE A 24 7.61 -1.13 5.27
N LEU A 25 7.30 0.00 5.92
CA LEU A 25 7.06 0.05 7.36
C LEU A 25 5.59 -0.27 7.64
N LEU A 26 5.38 -1.01 8.71
CA LEU A 26 4.08 -1.32 9.27
C LEU A 26 3.98 -0.68 10.65
N GLN A 27 2.88 0.04 10.91
CA GLN A 27 2.56 0.59 12.21
C GLN A 27 1.31 -0.13 12.73
N LEU A 28 1.40 -0.71 13.92
CA LEU A 28 0.31 -1.45 14.54
C LEU A 28 0.06 -0.96 15.95
N GLN A 29 -1.20 -0.97 16.35
CA GLN A 29 -1.62 -0.93 17.74
C GLN A 29 -2.06 -2.33 18.15
N ILE A 30 -1.34 -2.93 19.11
CA ILE A 30 -1.58 -4.28 19.59
C ILE A 30 -2.36 -4.20 20.90
N PHE A 31 -3.57 -4.77 20.91
CA PHE A 31 -4.48 -4.74 22.06
C PHE A 31 -5.10 -6.11 22.38
N GLU A 32 -5.14 -7.05 21.43
CA GLU A 32 -5.63 -8.40 21.68
C GLU A 32 -4.59 -9.23 22.45
N GLU A 33 -5.01 -9.92 23.51
CA GLU A 33 -4.13 -10.73 24.37
C GLU A 33 -3.29 -11.75 23.59
N ARG A 34 -3.87 -12.37 22.54
CA ARG A 34 -3.15 -13.34 21.68
C ARG A 34 -1.99 -12.69 20.95
N TYR A 35 -2.15 -11.47 20.47
CA TYR A 35 -1.11 -10.75 19.75
C TYR A 35 -0.14 -10.04 20.68
N LEU A 36 -0.56 -9.62 21.87
CA LEU A 36 0.34 -9.17 22.94
C LEU A 36 1.31 -10.29 23.33
N ALA A 37 0.81 -11.52 23.50
CA ALA A 37 1.64 -12.69 23.79
C ALA A 37 2.58 -13.03 22.62
N MET A 38 2.10 -12.96 21.37
CA MET A 38 2.90 -13.22 20.19
C MET A 38 4.05 -12.21 20.04
N ILE A 39 3.72 -10.92 20.07
CA ILE A 39 4.71 -9.84 19.90
C ILE A 39 5.68 -9.81 21.07
N GLY A 40 5.21 -10.00 22.31
CA GLY A 40 6.07 -10.14 23.48
C GLY A 40 7.11 -11.24 23.29
N GLY A 41 6.68 -12.41 22.83
CA GLY A 41 7.58 -13.52 22.52
C GLY A 41 8.58 -13.21 21.40
N CYS A 42 8.17 -12.46 20.37
CA CYS A 42 9.07 -12.02 19.30
C CYS A 42 10.12 -11.01 19.82
N ILE A 43 9.72 -10.08 20.69
CA ILE A 43 10.62 -9.11 21.31
C ILE A 43 11.67 -9.82 22.17
N ASP A 44 11.23 -10.72 23.08
CA ASP A 44 12.11 -11.42 24.02
C ASP A 44 13.18 -12.26 23.31
N ARG A 45 12.86 -12.84 22.16
CA ARG A 45 13.77 -13.68 21.38
C ARG A 45 14.46 -12.95 20.24
N ASN A 46 14.10 -11.67 20.00
CA ASN A 46 14.55 -10.89 18.84
C ASN A 46 14.26 -11.62 17.52
N GLU A 47 13.08 -12.21 17.42
CA GLU A 47 12.61 -12.98 16.26
C GLU A 47 11.61 -12.19 15.42
N PRO A 48 11.56 -12.40 14.09
CA PRO A 48 10.55 -11.81 13.22
C PRO A 48 9.20 -12.48 13.41
N PHE A 49 8.16 -11.85 12.86
CA PHE A 49 6.85 -12.44 12.65
C PHE A 49 6.41 -12.27 11.19
N GLY A 50 5.37 -12.97 10.76
CA GLY A 50 4.81 -12.89 9.42
C GLY A 50 3.52 -12.09 9.40
N VAL A 51 3.37 -11.20 8.43
CA VAL A 51 2.11 -10.51 8.13
C VAL A 51 1.50 -11.13 6.88
N VAL A 52 0.22 -11.50 6.94
CA VAL A 52 -0.53 -12.16 5.87
C VAL A 52 -1.90 -11.49 5.69
N LEU A 53 -2.35 -11.39 4.44
CA LEU A 53 -3.70 -10.91 4.16
C LEU A 53 -4.74 -11.93 4.65
N ILE A 54 -5.80 -11.46 5.31
CA ILE A 54 -6.98 -12.26 5.61
C ILE A 54 -7.75 -12.51 4.32
N ARG A 55 -7.88 -13.79 3.94
CA ARG A 55 -8.69 -14.21 2.80
C ARG A 55 -10.16 -14.41 3.19
N GLU A 56 -10.38 -14.98 4.38
CA GLU A 56 -11.72 -15.22 4.94
C GLU A 56 -11.69 -15.00 6.44
N GLY A 57 -12.75 -14.44 7.00
CA GLY A 57 -12.87 -14.12 8.43
C GLY A 57 -12.67 -12.64 8.74
N GLU A 58 -12.45 -12.34 10.01
CA GLU A 58 -12.31 -10.98 10.53
C GLU A 58 -10.93 -10.78 11.17
N GLU A 59 -10.47 -9.52 11.21
CA GLU A 59 -9.18 -9.17 11.79
C GLU A 59 -9.19 -9.29 13.31
N VAL A 60 -10.34 -9.04 13.95
CA VAL A 60 -10.50 -9.02 15.40
C VAL A 60 -11.46 -10.13 15.85
N GLY A 61 -11.06 -10.87 16.88
CA GLY A 61 -11.93 -11.75 17.66
C GLY A 61 -12.16 -13.16 17.09
N ALA A 62 -12.20 -13.37 15.78
CA ALA A 62 -12.46 -14.67 15.17
C ALA A 62 -11.20 -15.28 14.52
N PRO A 63 -11.16 -16.61 14.33
CA PRO A 63 -10.13 -17.23 13.50
C PRO A 63 -10.24 -16.73 12.05
N ALA A 64 -9.13 -16.23 11.51
CA ALA A 64 -9.02 -15.83 10.12
C ALA A 64 -8.33 -16.93 9.30
N VAL A 65 -8.74 -17.07 8.04
CA VAL A 65 -8.03 -17.89 7.05
C VAL A 65 -7.13 -16.96 6.25
N PRO A 66 -5.81 -16.99 6.45
CA PRO A 66 -4.90 -16.13 5.74
C PRO A 66 -4.63 -16.61 4.31
N SER A 67 -4.11 -15.70 3.48
CA SER A 67 -3.48 -16.00 2.19
C SER A 67 -2.17 -16.77 2.41
N ASP A 68 -1.76 -17.53 1.39
CA ASP A 68 -0.60 -18.41 1.50
C ASP A 68 0.74 -17.67 1.47
N VAL A 69 0.77 -16.45 0.91
CA VAL A 69 1.99 -15.63 0.81
C VAL A 69 1.83 -14.35 1.64
N GLY A 70 2.87 -14.01 2.39
CA GLY A 70 2.95 -12.81 3.20
C GLY A 70 4.35 -12.25 3.27
N CYS A 71 4.56 -11.25 4.15
CA CYS A 71 5.85 -10.63 4.39
C CYS A 71 6.41 -10.97 5.77
N VAL A 72 7.70 -11.29 5.82
CA VAL A 72 8.49 -11.37 7.05
C VAL A 72 8.72 -9.97 7.57
N VAL A 73 8.44 -9.74 8.84
CA VAL A 73 8.47 -8.41 9.46
C VAL A 73 9.37 -8.43 10.68
N GLN A 74 10.32 -7.48 10.72
CA GLN A 74 11.21 -7.30 11.84
C GLN A 74 10.80 -6.09 12.67
N ILE A 75 10.63 -6.27 13.98
CA ILE A 75 10.30 -5.21 14.93
C ILE A 75 11.44 -4.18 14.97
N GLN A 76 11.11 -2.90 14.79
CA GLN A 76 12.06 -1.79 14.84
C GLN A 76 11.90 -0.97 16.11
N LYS A 77 10.66 -0.75 16.55
CA LYS A 77 10.35 0.03 17.75
C LYS A 77 9.09 -0.48 18.40
N VAL A 78 9.08 -0.50 19.71
CA VAL A 78 7.91 -0.79 20.55
C VAL A 78 7.74 0.31 21.58
N GLU A 79 6.50 0.72 21.78
CA GLU A 79 6.10 1.63 22.85
C GLU A 79 4.96 0.96 23.64
N HIS A 80 5.22 0.71 24.92
CA HIS A 80 4.21 0.16 25.82
C HIS A 80 3.33 1.28 26.36
N LEU A 81 2.01 1.07 26.28
CA LEU A 81 1.01 2.01 26.76
C LEU A 81 0.57 1.65 28.20
N ASP A 82 0.05 2.65 28.94
CA ASP A 82 -0.34 2.49 30.35
C ASP A 82 -1.48 1.47 30.56
N ASP A 83 -2.28 1.21 29.52
CA ASP A 83 -3.39 0.23 29.50
C ASP A 83 -2.96 -1.20 29.13
N GLY A 84 -1.65 -1.44 28.99
CA GLY A 84 -1.07 -2.73 28.60
C GLY A 84 -1.04 -3.00 27.11
N GLN A 85 -1.52 -2.09 26.26
CA GLN A 85 -1.39 -2.15 24.82
C GLN A 85 0.02 -1.79 24.36
N MET A 86 0.33 -2.04 23.07
CA MET A 86 1.62 -1.68 22.48
C MET A 86 1.41 -0.94 21.16
N HIS A 87 2.17 0.11 20.92
CA HIS A 87 2.40 0.63 19.59
C HIS A 87 3.69 0.02 19.02
N LEU A 88 3.59 -0.51 17.82
CA LEU A 88 4.65 -1.21 17.14
C LEU A 88 4.99 -0.54 15.81
N ILE A 89 6.28 -0.32 15.55
CA ILE A 89 6.80 -0.02 14.22
C ILE A 89 7.66 -1.19 13.80
N ALA A 90 7.36 -1.77 12.65
CA ALA A 90 8.07 -2.92 12.12
C ALA A 90 8.36 -2.73 10.63
N ALA A 91 9.41 -3.37 10.11
CA ALA A 91 9.82 -3.27 8.71
C ALA A 91 9.69 -4.62 8.01
N ALA A 92 9.06 -4.64 6.85
CA ALA A 92 9.00 -5.81 6.01
C ALA A 92 10.36 -6.05 5.34
N SER A 93 10.89 -7.27 5.44
CA SER A 93 12.22 -7.62 4.94
C SER A 93 12.20 -8.51 3.69
N GLY A 94 11.19 -9.37 3.54
CA GLY A 94 11.09 -10.30 2.43
C GLY A 94 9.73 -11.00 2.44
N ARG A 95 9.50 -11.83 1.42
CA ARG A 95 8.27 -12.62 1.29
C ARG A 95 8.49 -14.04 1.77
N PHE A 96 7.41 -14.65 2.23
CA PHE A 96 7.37 -16.08 2.54
C PHE A 96 6.08 -16.73 2.00
N ARG A 97 6.12 -18.04 1.85
CA ARG A 97 4.95 -18.89 1.58
C ARG A 97 4.71 -19.83 2.75
N ILE A 98 3.47 -19.96 3.17
CA ILE A 98 3.04 -20.92 4.18
C ILE A 98 3.00 -22.30 3.55
N LEU A 99 3.74 -23.26 4.12
CA LEU A 99 3.73 -24.66 3.72
C LEU A 99 2.72 -25.46 4.53
N GLU A 100 2.65 -25.18 5.83
CA GLU A 100 1.71 -25.82 6.74
C GLU A 100 1.53 -24.98 8.01
N TYR A 101 0.39 -25.12 8.65
CA TYR A 101 0.15 -24.58 10.00
C TYR A 101 0.65 -25.54 11.05
N MET A 102 1.34 -25.00 12.05
CA MET A 102 1.81 -25.78 13.18
C MET A 102 0.67 -26.00 14.17
N GLU A 103 0.39 -27.25 14.50
CA GLU A 103 -0.52 -27.58 15.60
C GLU A 103 0.15 -27.24 16.94
N GLY A 104 -0.58 -26.62 17.86
CA GLY A 104 -0.06 -26.26 19.18
C GLY A 104 -1.09 -25.56 20.05
N GLU A 105 -0.71 -25.30 21.32
CA GLU A 105 -1.57 -24.64 22.32
C GLU A 105 -1.45 -23.09 22.29
N LEU A 106 -0.77 -22.52 21.28
CA LEU A 106 -0.58 -21.08 21.18
C LEU A 106 -1.88 -20.39 20.76
N PRO A 107 -2.21 -19.22 21.34
CA PRO A 107 -3.45 -18.52 21.04
C PRO A 107 -3.42 -17.78 19.67
N TYR A 108 -2.32 -17.91 18.92
CA TYR A 108 -2.09 -17.32 17.61
C TYR A 108 -1.58 -18.33 16.61
N LEU A 109 -1.70 -18.01 15.33
CA LEU A 109 -1.24 -18.90 14.26
C LEU A 109 0.29 -18.94 14.19
N VAL A 110 0.81 -20.13 13.93
CA VAL A 110 2.23 -20.35 13.63
C VAL A 110 2.32 -21.17 12.35
N GLY A 111 3.13 -20.74 11.41
CA GLY A 111 3.34 -21.41 10.14
C GLY A 111 4.76 -21.96 10.00
N ARG A 112 4.91 -23.13 9.38
CA ARG A 112 6.15 -23.53 8.73
C ARG A 112 6.15 -22.93 7.35
N VAL A 113 7.13 -22.07 7.07
CA VAL A 113 7.16 -21.22 5.88
C VAL A 113 8.46 -21.41 5.10
N GLU A 114 8.43 -21.02 3.82
CA GLU A 114 9.61 -20.94 2.97
C GLU A 114 9.80 -19.53 2.42
N ASP A 115 11.05 -19.08 2.26
CA ASP A 115 11.35 -17.80 1.63
C ASP A 115 10.89 -17.81 0.16
N VAL A 116 10.29 -16.70 -0.29
CA VAL A 116 9.89 -16.45 -1.68
C VAL A 116 10.75 -15.33 -2.26
N ALA A 117 11.67 -15.70 -3.15
CA ALA A 117 12.49 -14.73 -3.90
C ALA A 117 11.88 -14.46 -5.27
N ASP A 118 12.21 -13.28 -5.84
CA ASP A 118 11.93 -13.02 -7.24
C ASP A 118 12.79 -13.92 -8.13
N LEU A 119 12.26 -14.25 -9.29
CA LEU A 119 13.00 -14.95 -10.33
C LEU A 119 14.14 -14.06 -10.84
N PRO A 120 15.25 -14.65 -11.31
CA PRO A 120 16.30 -13.87 -11.97
C PRO A 120 15.72 -13.11 -13.16
N GLU A 121 15.90 -11.80 -13.17
CA GLU A 121 15.34 -10.93 -14.21
C GLU A 121 15.93 -11.24 -15.59
N SER A 122 15.06 -11.30 -16.59
CA SER A 122 15.46 -11.17 -17.98
C SER A 122 15.68 -9.68 -18.27
N ARG A 123 16.90 -9.28 -18.61
CA ARG A 123 17.23 -7.86 -18.83
C ARG A 123 16.77 -7.31 -20.17
N GLU A 124 16.30 -8.16 -21.08
CA GLU A 124 15.91 -7.75 -22.42
C GLU A 124 14.58 -6.96 -22.38
N GLY A 125 14.62 -5.68 -22.71
CA GLY A 125 13.44 -4.78 -22.71
C GLY A 125 13.00 -4.26 -21.34
N LEU A 126 13.60 -4.72 -20.24
CA LEU A 126 13.18 -4.33 -18.89
C LEU A 126 13.50 -2.86 -18.58
N GLU A 127 14.58 -2.32 -19.11
CA GLU A 127 14.98 -0.92 -18.87
C GLU A 127 13.94 0.07 -19.42
N GLU A 128 13.45 -0.16 -20.65
CA GLU A 128 12.39 0.68 -21.25
C GLU A 128 11.08 0.60 -20.46
N THR A 129 10.71 -0.60 -20.02
CA THR A 129 9.49 -0.84 -19.24
C THR A 129 9.56 -0.18 -17.86
N VAL A 130 10.73 -0.19 -17.21
CA VAL A 130 11.00 0.47 -15.94
C VAL A 130 10.92 2.00 -16.08
N GLU A 131 11.45 2.55 -17.19
CA GLU A 131 11.36 3.99 -17.46
C GLU A 131 9.91 4.43 -17.70
N GLU A 132 9.13 3.63 -18.45
CA GLU A 132 7.70 3.88 -18.64
C GLU A 132 6.94 3.82 -17.32
N LEU A 133 7.18 2.78 -16.51
CA LEU A 133 6.56 2.64 -15.18
C LEU A 133 6.87 3.84 -14.30
N THR A 134 8.12 4.26 -14.23
CA THR A 134 8.55 5.41 -13.44
C THR A 134 7.84 6.70 -13.88
N THR A 135 7.75 6.92 -15.18
CA THR A 135 7.10 8.12 -15.75
C THR A 135 5.61 8.13 -15.45
N LEU A 136 4.94 7.02 -15.69
CA LEU A 136 3.49 6.90 -15.49
C LEU A 136 3.13 6.95 -14.00
N PHE A 137 3.93 6.34 -13.15
CA PHE A 137 3.74 6.40 -11.72
C PHE A 137 3.91 7.81 -11.14
N ARG A 138 4.93 8.57 -11.58
CA ARG A 138 5.06 10.00 -11.23
C ARG A 138 3.86 10.82 -11.68
N ARG A 139 3.32 10.52 -12.87
CA ARG A 139 2.10 11.17 -13.37
C ARG A 139 0.91 10.86 -12.48
N TYR A 140 0.73 9.58 -12.10
CA TYR A 140 -0.32 9.14 -11.19
C TYR A 140 -0.24 9.86 -9.83
N LEU A 141 0.95 9.93 -9.22
CA LEU A 141 1.15 10.65 -7.96
C LEU A 141 0.82 12.14 -8.07
N GLY A 142 1.18 12.79 -9.18
CA GLY A 142 0.83 14.19 -9.43
C GLY A 142 -0.68 14.40 -9.50
N LEU A 143 -1.40 13.54 -10.19
CA LEU A 143 -2.87 13.62 -10.28
C LEU A 143 -3.55 13.36 -8.93
N LEU A 144 -3.04 12.43 -8.12
CA LEU A 144 -3.54 12.22 -6.76
C LEU A 144 -3.30 13.44 -5.86
N ALA A 145 -2.13 14.08 -5.97
CA ALA A 145 -1.81 15.30 -5.22
C ALA A 145 -2.73 16.46 -5.62
N ASP A 146 -2.95 16.66 -6.92
CA ASP A 146 -3.89 17.66 -7.46
C ASP A 146 -5.31 17.41 -6.91
N ARG A 147 -5.80 16.18 -6.96
CA ARG A 147 -7.11 15.78 -6.42
C ARG A 147 -7.23 16.05 -4.92
N ALA A 148 -6.19 15.72 -4.16
CA ALA A 148 -6.13 15.94 -2.71
C ALA A 148 -5.81 17.40 -2.34
N ARG A 149 -5.53 18.27 -3.31
CA ARG A 149 -5.07 19.64 -3.13
C ARG A 149 -3.85 19.74 -2.22
N THR A 150 -2.92 18.81 -2.41
CA THR A 150 -1.65 18.70 -1.67
C THR A 150 -0.47 18.88 -2.62
N VAL A 151 0.72 19.00 -2.05
CA VAL A 151 1.95 19.02 -2.83
C VAL A 151 2.34 17.59 -3.17
N GLN A 152 2.71 17.35 -4.43
CA GLN A 152 3.26 16.06 -4.83
C GLN A 152 4.50 15.76 -3.98
N PRO A 153 4.58 14.57 -3.34
CA PRO A 153 5.75 14.18 -2.59
C PRO A 153 6.97 14.03 -3.53
N ASP A 154 8.11 14.57 -3.11
CA ASP A 154 9.38 14.30 -3.78
C ASP A 154 9.87 12.91 -3.34
N LEU A 155 9.42 11.89 -4.05
CA LEU A 155 9.71 10.49 -3.75
C LEU A 155 10.91 10.03 -4.58
N GLU A 156 11.99 9.67 -3.89
CA GLU A 156 13.10 8.94 -4.49
C GLU A 156 12.66 7.49 -4.77
N LEU A 157 12.51 7.16 -6.06
CA LEU A 157 12.10 5.83 -6.48
C LEU A 157 13.31 4.89 -6.55
N PRO A 158 13.15 3.62 -6.14
CA PRO A 158 14.19 2.62 -6.27
C PRO A 158 14.63 2.44 -7.73
N SER A 159 15.93 2.22 -7.94
CA SER A 159 16.47 1.86 -9.26
C SER A 159 16.39 0.37 -9.57
N ASP A 160 16.24 -0.46 -8.55
CA ASP A 160 16.00 -1.89 -8.68
C ASP A 160 14.57 -2.15 -9.16
N PRO A 161 14.37 -2.89 -10.26
CA PRO A 161 13.04 -3.09 -10.86
C PRO A 161 12.05 -3.77 -9.90
N SER A 162 12.49 -4.77 -9.13
CA SER A 162 11.66 -5.48 -8.19
C SER A 162 11.21 -4.58 -7.04
N LEU A 163 12.12 -3.78 -6.48
CA LEU A 163 11.81 -2.83 -5.42
C LEU A 163 10.91 -1.69 -5.92
N LEU A 164 11.16 -1.19 -7.14
CA LEU A 164 10.29 -0.19 -7.77
C LEU A 164 8.86 -0.71 -7.92
N SER A 165 8.70 -1.92 -8.43
CA SER A 165 7.41 -2.56 -8.57
C SER A 165 6.70 -2.70 -7.21
N PHE A 166 7.36 -3.16 -6.15
CA PHE A 166 6.74 -3.20 -4.81
C PHE A 166 6.36 -1.79 -4.29
N CYS A 167 7.13 -0.77 -4.66
CA CYS A 167 6.79 0.61 -4.33
C CYS A 167 5.52 1.07 -5.05
N VAL A 168 5.39 0.75 -6.32
CA VAL A 168 4.19 1.02 -7.13
C VAL A 168 3.00 0.26 -6.57
N ALA A 169 3.13 -1.07 -6.40
CA ALA A 169 2.09 -1.94 -5.87
C ALA A 169 1.55 -1.48 -4.50
N TYR A 170 2.41 -0.97 -3.63
CA TYR A 170 2.00 -0.46 -2.31
C TYR A 170 1.13 0.79 -2.38
N ILE A 171 1.37 1.65 -3.38
CA ILE A 171 0.75 2.99 -3.46
C ILE A 171 -0.49 3.02 -4.36
N ILE A 172 -0.55 2.19 -5.40
CA ILE A 172 -1.71 2.17 -6.30
C ILE A 172 -2.98 1.77 -5.57
N GLN A 173 -4.11 2.37 -5.96
CA GLN A 173 -5.41 2.11 -5.34
C GLN A 173 -6.15 1.02 -6.11
N VAL A 174 -5.91 -0.23 -5.74
CA VAL A 174 -6.53 -1.42 -6.32
C VAL A 174 -7.13 -2.31 -5.23
N PRO A 175 -8.03 -3.25 -5.56
CA PRO A 175 -8.58 -4.19 -4.58
C PRO A 175 -7.49 -5.02 -3.89
N LEU A 176 -7.70 -5.40 -2.61
CA LEU A 176 -6.72 -6.18 -1.82
C LEU A 176 -6.28 -7.47 -2.50
N MET A 177 -7.17 -8.15 -3.23
CA MET A 177 -6.82 -9.37 -3.97
C MET A 177 -5.87 -9.10 -5.13
N VAL A 178 -5.91 -7.90 -5.72
CA VAL A 178 -4.95 -7.47 -6.75
C VAL A 178 -3.58 -7.19 -6.10
N HIS A 179 -3.55 -6.49 -4.95
CA HIS A 179 -2.32 -6.34 -4.17
C HIS A 179 -1.73 -7.69 -3.79
N GLN A 180 -2.56 -8.63 -3.34
CA GLN A 180 -2.12 -9.98 -2.98
C GLN A 180 -1.52 -10.72 -4.18
N HIS A 181 -2.15 -10.64 -5.35
CA HIS A 181 -1.63 -11.20 -6.59
C HIS A 181 -0.26 -10.61 -6.95
N MET A 182 -0.10 -9.28 -6.84
CA MET A 182 1.19 -8.60 -7.06
C MET A 182 2.25 -9.07 -6.05
N LEU A 183 1.89 -9.28 -4.78
CA LEU A 183 2.80 -9.82 -3.78
C LEU A 183 3.23 -11.26 -4.11
N GLU A 184 2.33 -12.08 -4.65
CA GLU A 184 2.57 -13.49 -5.01
C GLU A 184 3.39 -13.66 -6.29
N THR A 185 3.30 -12.70 -7.21
CA THR A 185 4.01 -12.73 -8.48
C THR A 185 5.51 -12.61 -8.26
N THR A 186 6.28 -13.62 -8.69
CA THR A 186 7.74 -13.69 -8.51
C THR A 186 8.53 -13.20 -9.70
N ASP A 187 7.89 -12.99 -10.85
CA ASP A 187 8.49 -12.38 -12.02
C ASP A 187 8.27 -10.86 -11.98
N ALA A 188 9.34 -10.10 -11.73
CA ALA A 188 9.28 -8.64 -11.63
C ALA A 188 8.83 -8.00 -12.96
N GLY A 189 9.23 -8.56 -14.11
CA GLY A 189 8.83 -8.06 -15.43
C GLY A 189 7.32 -8.24 -15.67
N GLN A 190 6.78 -9.41 -15.30
CA GLN A 190 5.35 -9.65 -15.37
C GLN A 190 4.59 -8.69 -14.44
N ARG A 191 5.04 -8.52 -13.19
CA ARG A 191 4.42 -7.63 -12.21
C ARG A 191 4.41 -6.18 -12.70
N ILE A 192 5.53 -5.68 -13.26
CA ILE A 192 5.64 -4.36 -13.85
C ILE A 192 4.67 -4.18 -15.03
N ALA A 193 4.52 -5.18 -15.90
CA ALA A 193 3.59 -5.12 -17.02
C ALA A 193 2.13 -4.98 -16.53
N GLU A 194 1.74 -5.73 -15.53
CA GLU A 194 0.41 -5.64 -14.91
C GLU A 194 0.20 -4.27 -14.23
N GLU A 195 1.21 -3.75 -13.53
CA GLU A 195 1.18 -2.42 -12.90
C GLU A 195 1.02 -1.29 -13.92
N LEU A 196 1.69 -1.39 -15.08
CA LEU A 196 1.53 -0.45 -16.17
C LEU A 196 0.10 -0.41 -16.69
N ASP A 197 -0.54 -1.56 -16.84
CA ASP A 197 -1.92 -1.62 -17.30
C ASP A 197 -2.87 -0.98 -16.29
N TYR A 198 -2.70 -1.25 -15.00
CA TYR A 198 -3.46 -0.58 -13.93
C TYR A 198 -3.21 0.92 -13.90
N LEU A 199 -1.97 1.36 -14.00
CA LEU A 199 -1.64 2.78 -13.98
C LEU A 199 -2.20 3.53 -15.20
N ARG A 200 -2.14 2.94 -16.40
CA ARG A 200 -2.71 3.55 -17.61
C ARG A 200 -4.23 3.79 -17.45
N GLU A 201 -4.95 2.81 -16.93
CA GLU A 201 -6.38 2.94 -16.66
C GLU A 201 -6.67 4.02 -15.60
N HIS A 202 -5.96 3.99 -14.47
CA HIS A 202 -6.18 4.93 -13.37
C HIS A 202 -5.76 6.37 -13.73
N VAL A 203 -4.66 6.56 -14.45
CA VAL A 203 -4.23 7.87 -14.93
C VAL A 203 -5.27 8.45 -15.89
N ALA A 204 -5.78 7.65 -16.84
CA ALA A 204 -6.81 8.09 -17.75
C ALA A 204 -8.12 8.49 -17.02
N ALA A 205 -8.51 7.73 -16.00
CA ALA A 205 -9.70 8.03 -15.19
C ALA A 205 -9.51 9.35 -14.38
N LEU A 206 -8.36 9.53 -13.74
CA LEU A 206 -8.05 10.74 -12.97
C LEU A 206 -7.93 12.00 -13.86
N GLU A 207 -7.39 11.86 -15.08
CA GLU A 207 -7.32 12.95 -16.06
C GLU A 207 -8.72 13.35 -16.55
N ALA A 208 -9.60 12.39 -16.76
CA ALA A 208 -11.00 12.65 -17.14
C ALA A 208 -11.74 13.37 -16.00
N GLU A 209 -11.63 12.88 -14.76
CA GLU A 209 -12.21 13.53 -13.56
C GLU A 209 -11.72 14.97 -13.40
N ARG A 210 -10.42 15.20 -13.58
CA ARG A 210 -9.83 16.54 -13.52
C ARG A 210 -10.38 17.47 -14.60
N ALA A 211 -10.49 16.98 -15.85
CA ALA A 211 -11.03 17.75 -16.96
C ALA A 211 -12.50 18.15 -16.74
N GLU A 212 -13.32 17.24 -16.20
CA GLU A 212 -14.71 17.52 -15.84
C GLU A 212 -14.79 18.60 -14.76
N MET A 213 -13.99 18.49 -13.72
CA MET A 213 -13.95 19.48 -12.64
C MET A 213 -13.49 20.86 -13.12
N GLU A 214 -12.48 20.93 -13.99
CA GLU A 214 -12.01 22.20 -14.60
C GLU A 214 -13.11 22.85 -15.46
N GLU A 215 -13.88 22.04 -16.21
CA GLU A 215 -14.99 22.52 -17.02
C GLU A 215 -16.17 23.01 -16.17
N GLU A 216 -16.51 22.30 -15.08
CA GLU A 216 -17.52 22.75 -14.13
C GLU A 216 -17.14 24.08 -13.45
N LEU A 217 -15.87 24.20 -13.04
CA LEU A 217 -15.35 25.43 -12.45
C LEU A 217 -15.41 26.60 -13.45
N ARG A 218 -15.07 26.35 -14.72
CA ARG A 218 -15.18 27.34 -15.80
C ARG A 218 -16.62 27.78 -16.01
N ARG A 219 -17.59 26.86 -16.00
CA ARG A 219 -19.03 27.19 -16.11
C ARG A 219 -19.53 27.96 -14.90
N ALA A 220 -19.12 27.60 -13.69
CA ALA A 220 -19.48 28.29 -12.44
C ALA A 220 -18.85 29.70 -12.37
N THR A 221 -17.66 29.87 -12.97
CA THR A 221 -16.94 31.15 -13.02
C THR A 221 -17.36 31.99 -14.25
N THR A 222 -18.31 31.51 -15.06
CA THR A 222 -18.84 32.31 -16.16
C THR A 222 -19.54 33.53 -15.60
N TYR A 223 -18.80 34.59 -15.64
CA TYR A 223 -18.91 35.95 -15.20
C TYR A 223 -20.36 36.48 -15.31
N VAL A 224 -20.92 36.87 -14.18
CA VAL A 224 -22.02 37.83 -14.17
C VAL A 224 -21.38 39.19 -14.43
N PRO A 225 -21.66 39.87 -15.56
CA PRO A 225 -21.07 41.17 -15.84
C PRO A 225 -21.34 42.16 -14.69
N LEU A 226 -20.33 42.93 -14.32
CA LEU A 226 -20.43 43.96 -13.27
C LEU A 226 -21.62 44.94 -13.52
N GLU A 227 -22.06 45.06 -14.77
CA GLU A 227 -23.26 45.86 -15.18
C GLU A 227 -24.54 45.30 -14.53
N THR A 228 -24.71 43.98 -14.44
CA THR A 228 -25.88 43.36 -13.78
C THR A 228 -25.83 43.47 -12.25
N ALA A 229 -24.64 43.56 -11.66
CA ALA A 229 -24.48 43.83 -10.23
C ALA A 229 -24.86 45.30 -9.92
N ALA A 230 -24.40 46.26 -10.74
CA ALA A 230 -24.73 47.66 -10.57
C ALA A 230 -26.24 47.94 -10.76
N ASP A 231 -26.91 47.23 -11.65
CA ASP A 231 -28.34 47.36 -11.86
C ASP A 231 -29.17 46.81 -10.69
N ARG A 232 -28.73 45.68 -10.10
CA ARG A 232 -29.35 45.13 -8.88
C ARG A 232 -29.22 46.08 -7.66
N TRP A 233 -28.09 46.78 -7.52
CA TRP A 233 -27.94 47.76 -6.44
C TRP A 233 -28.90 48.94 -6.55
N LYS A 234 -29.31 49.33 -7.76
CA LYS A 234 -30.33 50.35 -7.99
C LYS A 234 -31.74 49.87 -7.55
N GLU A 235 -32.08 48.60 -7.75
CA GLU A 235 -33.34 48.04 -7.28
C GLU A 235 -33.46 48.02 -5.76
N TYR A 236 -32.36 47.92 -5.03
CA TYR A 236 -32.35 47.96 -3.55
C TYR A 236 -32.27 49.39 -2.95
N GLY A 237 -32.42 50.46 -3.77
CA GLY A 237 -32.61 51.81 -3.28
C GLY A 237 -31.40 52.44 -2.58
N VAL A 238 -30.19 51.92 -2.83
CA VAL A 238 -28.95 52.54 -2.31
C VAL A 238 -28.49 53.62 -3.27
N GLU A 239 -29.13 54.79 -3.21
CA GLU A 239 -28.60 56.01 -3.84
C GLU A 239 -27.32 56.42 -3.13
N SER A 240 -26.21 56.54 -3.87
CA SER A 240 -24.98 57.13 -3.38
C SER A 240 -25.24 58.60 -3.02
N ARG A 241 -25.32 58.88 -1.74
CA ARG A 241 -25.25 60.30 -1.28
C ARG A 241 -23.78 60.76 -1.41
N ASN A 242 -23.58 61.64 -2.35
CA ASN A 242 -22.40 62.54 -2.35
C ASN A 242 -22.39 63.42 -1.11
#